data_f7e8519b3ed8f140e1b5ed6f4552542b
#
_entry.id   f7e8519b3ed8f140e1b5ed6f4552542b
#
_cell.length_a   1.000
_cell.length_b   1.000
_cell.length_c   1.000
_cell.angle_alpha   90.00
_cell.angle_beta   90.00
_cell.angle_gamma   90.00
#
_symmetry.space_group_name_H-M   'P 1'
#
loop_
_entity.id
_entity.type
_entity.pdbx_description
1 polymer ?
#
loop_
_entity_poly.entity_id
_entity_poly.type
_entity_poly.pdbx_seq_one_letter_code
_entity_poly.pdbx_strand_id
1 'polypeptide(L)'
;MGASTVEAQIGVSVDVAKGIIDALNNRPVATAVNLPHIPGHVLEKLAPYLDLGEKLGRTITGMSKEPIASVQVKVNGKIADMNSSLISTAVLKGMLSSALDANVNLVNANILAAERGIHLSEIKSSISRDFANLVTVSANGNIVTGTLFGNEGRIVSINDFRVDVDPHARILICPHINRPGVIGAVGMLLAKYNINISSMQVGKAEIEGRNLMVLTIDNPLPQNVLDEMKALAPIFDVTPVSYDD
;
A
#
# COMPACT_ATOMS: atom_id res chain seq x y z
N MET A 1 -20.48 -1.16 35.48
CA MET A 1 -20.89 -2.44 36.10
C MET A 1 -20.54 -3.54 35.12
N GLY A 2 -19.67 -4.47 35.49
CA GLY A 2 -19.31 -5.62 34.65
C GLY A 2 -20.48 -6.62 34.52
N ALA A 3 -20.38 -7.55 33.59
CA ALA A 3 -21.36 -8.58 33.33
C ALA A 3 -21.68 -9.39 34.61
N SER A 4 -22.78 -9.06 35.27
CA SER A 4 -23.17 -9.66 36.56
C SER A 4 -24.22 -10.78 36.43
N THR A 5 -24.70 -11.05 35.21
CA THR A 5 -25.60 -12.20 34.93
C THR A 5 -24.89 -13.22 34.04
N VAL A 6 -25.37 -14.49 34.12
CA VAL A 6 -24.80 -15.58 33.31
C VAL A 6 -24.92 -15.29 31.82
N GLU A 7 -26.04 -14.75 31.37
CA GLU A 7 -26.25 -14.36 29.97
C GLU A 7 -25.27 -13.26 29.50
N ALA A 8 -25.01 -12.27 30.36
CA ALA A 8 -24.05 -11.20 30.07
C ALA A 8 -22.60 -11.75 30.00
N GLN A 9 -22.23 -12.70 30.87
CA GLN A 9 -20.91 -13.36 30.84
C GLN A 9 -20.73 -14.20 29.57
N ILE A 10 -21.76 -14.93 29.15
CA ILE A 10 -21.75 -15.71 27.91
C ILE A 10 -21.63 -14.74 26.70
N GLY A 11 -22.41 -13.66 26.68
CA GLY A 11 -22.34 -12.63 25.62
C GLY A 11 -20.94 -12.04 25.48
N VAL A 12 -20.34 -11.59 26.58
CA VAL A 12 -18.96 -11.07 26.59
C VAL A 12 -17.95 -12.11 26.13
N SER A 13 -18.08 -13.36 26.55
CA SER A 13 -17.16 -14.43 26.16
C SER A 13 -17.23 -14.72 24.66
N VAL A 14 -18.42 -14.72 24.07
CA VAL A 14 -18.65 -14.89 22.63
C VAL A 14 -18.06 -13.72 21.86
N ASP A 15 -18.27 -12.48 22.30
CA ASP A 15 -17.76 -11.29 21.65
C ASP A 15 -16.22 -11.22 21.71
N VAL A 16 -15.62 -11.60 22.83
CA VAL A 16 -14.16 -11.73 22.95
C VAL A 16 -13.61 -12.79 22.01
N ALA A 17 -14.26 -13.98 21.95
CA ALA A 17 -13.83 -15.06 21.07
C ALA A 17 -13.90 -14.63 19.58
N LYS A 18 -14.98 -13.96 19.17
CA LYS A 18 -15.08 -13.37 17.81
C LYS A 18 -13.97 -12.35 17.56
N GLY A 19 -13.74 -11.44 18.51
CA GLY A 19 -12.68 -10.45 18.41
C GLY A 19 -11.30 -11.08 18.24
N ILE A 20 -10.99 -12.16 18.96
CA ILE A 20 -9.73 -12.91 18.81
C ILE A 20 -9.64 -13.54 17.41
N ILE A 21 -10.71 -14.19 16.95
CA ILE A 21 -10.75 -14.79 15.61
C ILE A 21 -10.53 -13.72 14.52
N ASP A 22 -11.17 -12.55 14.64
CA ASP A 22 -10.99 -11.46 13.70
C ASP A 22 -9.56 -10.91 13.72
N ALA A 23 -8.96 -10.74 14.92
CA ALA A 23 -7.57 -10.32 15.05
C ALA A 23 -6.60 -11.32 14.40
N LEU A 24 -6.80 -12.63 14.61
CA LEU A 24 -5.96 -13.68 14.01
C LEU A 24 -6.10 -13.76 12.48
N ASN A 25 -7.24 -13.33 11.94
CA ASN A 25 -7.48 -13.25 10.50
C ASN A 25 -7.15 -11.85 9.92
N ASN A 26 -6.39 -11.02 10.63
CA ASN A 26 -6.04 -9.65 10.24
C ASN A 26 -7.26 -8.74 9.96
N ARG A 27 -8.42 -9.07 10.52
CA ARG A 27 -9.64 -8.27 10.42
C ARG A 27 -9.68 -7.22 11.54
N PRO A 28 -10.26 -6.03 11.27
CA PRO A 28 -10.42 -5.02 12.30
C PRO A 28 -11.33 -5.51 13.44
N VAL A 29 -10.89 -5.35 14.68
CA VAL A 29 -11.66 -5.74 15.87
C VAL A 29 -12.31 -4.52 16.48
N ALA A 30 -13.64 -4.45 16.45
CA ALA A 30 -14.41 -3.30 16.94
C ALA A 30 -14.24 -3.03 18.45
N THR A 31 -13.84 -4.05 19.23
CA THR A 31 -13.66 -3.98 20.69
C THR A 31 -12.20 -3.90 21.12
N ALA A 32 -11.26 -3.71 20.19
CA ALA A 32 -9.84 -3.58 20.52
C ALA A 32 -9.58 -2.34 21.36
N VAL A 33 -8.91 -2.50 22.51
CA VAL A 33 -8.62 -1.41 23.45
C VAL A 33 -7.68 -0.37 22.83
N ASN A 34 -6.81 -0.80 21.92
CA ASN A 34 -5.80 0.04 21.25
C ASN A 34 -6.27 0.59 19.88
N LEU A 35 -7.52 0.36 19.50
CA LEU A 35 -8.13 0.95 18.32
C LEU A 35 -9.27 1.89 18.75
N PRO A 36 -9.47 3.02 18.06
CA PRO A 36 -10.64 3.86 18.31
C PRO A 36 -11.91 3.02 18.08
N HIS A 37 -12.91 3.18 18.96
CA HIS A 37 -14.20 2.51 18.80
C HIS A 37 -14.88 3.02 17.53
N ILE A 38 -14.97 2.14 16.52
CA ILE A 38 -15.53 2.48 15.21
C ILE A 38 -16.80 1.67 15.00
N PRO A 39 -17.95 2.32 14.74
CA PRO A 39 -19.17 1.62 14.39
C PRO A 39 -18.96 0.71 13.17
N GLY A 40 -19.53 -0.51 13.19
CA GLY A 40 -19.34 -1.52 12.15
C GLY A 40 -19.60 -0.99 10.72
N HIS A 41 -20.67 -0.18 10.53
CA HIS A 41 -20.98 0.40 9.22
C HIS A 41 -19.94 1.42 8.72
N VAL A 42 -19.16 2.05 9.61
CA VAL A 42 -18.04 2.93 9.25
C VAL A 42 -16.83 2.07 8.86
N LEU A 43 -16.61 1.00 9.61
CA LEU A 43 -15.52 0.05 9.36
C LEU A 43 -15.67 -0.63 7.98
N GLU A 44 -16.87 -1.06 7.61
CA GLU A 44 -17.17 -1.60 6.28
C GLU A 44 -16.80 -0.62 5.15
N LYS A 45 -17.09 0.68 5.32
CA LYS A 45 -16.71 1.70 4.35
C LYS A 45 -15.22 1.99 4.32
N LEU A 46 -14.54 1.81 5.44
CA LEU A 46 -13.09 2.02 5.56
C LEU A 46 -12.29 0.82 5.05
N ALA A 47 -12.82 -0.39 5.13
CA ALA A 47 -12.09 -1.62 4.81
C ALA A 47 -11.35 -1.59 3.46
N PRO A 48 -11.94 -1.14 2.33
CA PRO A 48 -11.22 -1.03 1.07
C PRO A 48 -10.08 0.01 1.11
N TYR A 49 -10.21 1.07 1.92
CA TYR A 49 -9.15 2.07 2.09
C TYR A 49 -8.04 1.59 3.02
N LEU A 50 -8.34 0.69 3.96
CA LEU A 50 -7.32 0.04 4.78
C LEU A 50 -6.45 -0.88 3.93
N ASP A 51 -7.07 -1.70 3.07
CA ASP A 51 -6.37 -2.53 2.09
C ASP A 51 -5.51 -1.68 1.14
N LEU A 52 -6.07 -0.61 0.58
CA LEU A 52 -5.31 0.34 -0.24
C LEU A 52 -4.15 0.97 0.54
N GLY A 53 -4.38 1.40 1.78
CA GLY A 53 -3.35 2.00 2.64
C GLY A 53 -2.17 1.05 2.86
N GLU A 54 -2.44 -0.22 3.16
CA GLU A 54 -1.41 -1.25 3.30
C GLU A 54 -0.59 -1.42 2.01
N LYS A 55 -1.24 -1.49 0.87
CA LYS A 55 -0.59 -1.60 -0.44
C LYS A 55 0.26 -0.38 -0.79
N LEU A 56 -0.22 0.83 -0.47
CA LEU A 56 0.58 2.05 -0.62
C LEU A 56 1.81 2.04 0.31
N GLY A 57 1.65 1.51 1.53
CA GLY A 57 2.76 1.31 2.47
C GLY A 57 3.82 0.35 1.95
N ARG A 58 3.43 -0.80 1.39
CA ARG A 58 4.35 -1.74 0.72
C ARG A 58 5.06 -1.09 -0.47
N THR A 59 4.32 -0.33 -1.27
CA THR A 59 4.87 0.35 -2.45
C THR A 59 5.93 1.38 -2.07
N ILE A 60 5.64 2.26 -1.12
CA ILE A 60 6.57 3.32 -0.71
C ILE A 60 7.84 2.75 -0.08
N THR A 61 7.72 1.64 0.66
CA THR A 61 8.87 0.93 1.24
C THR A 61 9.73 0.31 0.14
N GLY A 62 9.13 -0.38 -0.84
CA GLY A 62 9.86 -0.94 -1.98
C GLY A 62 10.61 0.11 -2.79
N MET A 63 10.06 1.32 -2.94
CA MET A 63 10.68 2.44 -3.64
C MET A 63 11.78 3.13 -2.82
N SER A 64 11.83 2.93 -1.51
CA SER A 64 12.80 3.59 -0.63
C SER A 64 14.10 2.79 -0.57
N LYS A 65 15.20 3.40 -1.00
CA LYS A 65 16.54 2.79 -0.96
C LYS A 65 17.19 2.85 0.42
N GLU A 66 16.73 3.76 1.25
CA GLU A 66 17.23 3.99 2.60
C GLU A 66 16.12 3.75 3.63
N PRO A 67 16.47 3.47 4.90
CA PRO A 67 15.50 3.34 5.97
C PRO A 67 14.59 4.58 6.05
N ILE A 68 13.31 4.35 6.24
CA ILE A 68 12.32 5.43 6.35
C ILE A 68 12.28 5.91 7.80
N ALA A 69 12.71 7.14 8.05
CA ALA A 69 12.63 7.80 9.35
C ALA A 69 11.33 8.62 9.53
N SER A 70 10.70 9.03 8.43
CA SER A 70 9.45 9.77 8.47
C SER A 70 8.56 9.41 7.30
N VAL A 71 7.26 9.30 7.57
CA VAL A 71 6.23 9.06 6.56
C VAL A 71 5.10 10.07 6.76
N GLN A 72 4.62 10.64 5.68
CA GLN A 72 3.45 11.49 5.66
C GLN A 72 2.32 10.79 4.92
N VAL A 73 1.15 10.72 5.56
CA VAL A 73 -0.08 10.19 4.97
C VAL A 73 -1.07 11.34 4.83
N LYS A 74 -1.46 11.62 3.59
CA LYS A 74 -2.47 12.64 3.28
C LYS A 74 -3.74 11.97 2.79
N VAL A 75 -4.86 12.26 3.45
CA VAL A 75 -6.18 11.75 3.08
C VAL A 75 -7.06 12.91 2.62
N ASN A 76 -7.56 12.82 1.39
CA ASN A 76 -8.42 13.82 0.77
C ASN A 76 -9.81 13.27 0.49
N GLY A 77 -10.82 14.15 0.56
CA GLY A 77 -12.22 13.84 0.28
C GLY A 77 -12.99 13.45 1.54
N LYS A 78 -14.21 12.94 1.36
CA LYS A 78 -15.13 12.62 2.47
C LYS A 78 -14.57 11.58 3.45
N ILE A 79 -13.66 10.72 2.99
CA ILE A 79 -13.00 9.72 3.81
C ILE A 79 -12.09 10.34 4.89
N ALA A 80 -11.63 11.58 4.70
CA ALA A 80 -10.81 12.30 5.66
C ALA A 80 -11.53 12.55 7.00
N ASP A 81 -12.87 12.64 6.95
CA ASP A 81 -13.72 12.87 8.12
C ASP A 81 -14.11 11.56 8.83
N MET A 82 -13.71 10.39 8.31
CA MET A 82 -14.13 9.06 8.78
C MET A 82 -12.96 8.30 9.44
N ASN A 83 -12.47 8.74 10.61
CA ASN A 83 -11.38 8.02 11.32
C ASN A 83 -10.19 7.64 10.42
N SER A 84 -9.74 8.56 9.58
CA SER A 84 -8.66 8.35 8.61
C SER A 84 -7.32 7.96 9.23
N SER A 85 -7.15 8.09 10.55
CA SER A 85 -5.98 7.58 11.29
C SER A 85 -5.80 6.07 11.15
N LEU A 86 -6.89 5.29 10.95
CA LEU A 86 -6.75 3.87 10.65
C LEU A 86 -6.11 3.63 9.28
N ILE A 87 -6.36 4.49 8.30
CA ILE A 87 -5.71 4.40 6.98
C ILE A 87 -4.21 4.63 7.14
N SER A 88 -3.81 5.60 7.97
CA SER A 88 -2.41 5.83 8.28
C SER A 88 -1.77 4.63 9.01
N THR A 89 -2.51 4.01 9.93
CA THR A 89 -2.08 2.77 10.59
C THR A 89 -1.93 1.62 9.59
N ALA A 90 -2.84 1.49 8.63
CA ALA A 90 -2.73 0.48 7.57
C ALA A 90 -1.52 0.74 6.65
N VAL A 91 -1.19 2.00 6.36
CA VAL A 91 0.05 2.35 5.66
C VAL A 91 1.27 1.88 6.44
N LEU A 92 1.33 2.16 7.75
CA LEU A 92 2.43 1.68 8.61
C LEU A 92 2.49 0.15 8.66
N LYS A 93 1.33 -0.54 8.72
CA LYS A 93 1.27 -2.00 8.62
C LYS A 93 1.95 -2.47 7.34
N GLY A 94 1.57 -1.92 6.17
CA GLY A 94 2.16 -2.29 4.89
C GLY A 94 3.66 -2.00 4.80
N MET A 95 4.10 -0.86 5.36
CA MET A 95 5.53 -0.52 5.42
C MET A 95 6.33 -1.52 6.24
N LEU A 96 5.81 -1.95 7.37
CA LEU A 96 6.50 -2.81 8.32
C LEU A 96 6.41 -4.28 7.93
N SER A 97 5.30 -4.75 7.36
CA SER A 97 5.12 -6.16 6.95
C SER A 97 6.14 -6.60 5.91
N SER A 98 6.60 -5.69 5.05
CA SER A 98 7.63 -6.01 4.05
C SER A 98 9.06 -6.06 4.62
N ALA A 99 9.27 -5.55 5.84
CA ALA A 99 10.59 -5.43 6.47
C ALA A 99 10.76 -6.31 7.71
N LEU A 100 9.71 -6.95 8.19
CA LEU A 100 9.70 -7.70 9.45
C LEU A 100 9.14 -9.10 9.25
N ASP A 101 9.81 -10.08 9.86
CA ASP A 101 9.29 -11.44 10.04
C ASP A 101 8.21 -11.52 11.15
N ALA A 102 7.86 -10.39 11.76
CA ALA A 102 6.87 -10.32 12.83
C ALA A 102 5.47 -10.10 12.26
N ASN A 103 4.46 -10.68 12.91
CA ASN A 103 3.07 -10.46 12.55
C ASN A 103 2.64 -9.01 12.86
N VAL A 104 2.71 -8.13 11.85
CA VAL A 104 2.29 -6.74 11.93
C VAL A 104 0.80 -6.64 11.64
N ASN A 105 0.06 -5.97 12.51
CA ASN A 105 -1.38 -5.77 12.36
C ASN A 105 -1.77 -4.33 12.73
N LEU A 106 -3.05 -3.98 12.58
CA LEU A 106 -3.55 -2.62 12.85
C LEU A 106 -3.42 -2.21 14.33
N VAL A 107 -3.27 -3.17 15.27
CA VAL A 107 -3.15 -2.89 16.70
C VAL A 107 -1.72 -2.51 17.07
N ASN A 108 -0.71 -3.19 16.47
CA ASN A 108 0.69 -3.03 16.85
C ASN A 108 1.51 -2.15 15.89
N ALA A 109 1.01 -1.85 14.68
CA ALA A 109 1.77 -1.13 13.66
C ALA A 109 2.30 0.23 14.14
N ASN A 110 1.48 1.02 14.86
CA ASN A 110 1.90 2.32 15.40
C ASN A 110 3.01 2.18 16.46
N ILE A 111 2.92 1.17 17.32
CA ILE A 111 3.92 0.90 18.38
C ILE A 111 5.24 0.48 17.73
N LEU A 112 5.17 -0.49 16.80
CA LEU A 112 6.34 -0.99 16.09
C LEU A 112 7.02 0.10 15.24
N ALA A 113 6.26 1.01 14.64
CA ALA A 113 6.81 2.16 13.91
C ALA A 113 7.55 3.11 14.86
N ALA A 114 6.95 3.45 16.01
CA ALA A 114 7.56 4.32 17.00
C ALA A 114 8.86 3.72 17.58
N GLU A 115 8.87 2.42 17.89
CA GLU A 115 10.07 1.70 18.37
C GLU A 115 11.22 1.72 17.37
N ARG A 116 10.92 1.85 16.06
CA ARG A 116 11.90 1.98 14.97
C ARG A 116 12.25 3.41 14.60
N GLY A 117 11.71 4.38 15.36
CA GLY A 117 11.95 5.80 15.09
C GLY A 117 11.25 6.33 13.84
N ILE A 118 10.22 5.64 13.34
CA ILE A 118 9.44 6.12 12.19
C ILE A 118 8.41 7.14 12.69
N HIS A 119 8.54 8.38 12.25
CA HIS A 119 7.62 9.45 12.55
C HIS A 119 6.49 9.53 11.52
N LEU A 120 5.25 9.28 11.97
CA LEU A 120 4.05 9.44 11.16
C LEU A 120 3.54 10.87 11.24
N SER A 121 3.28 11.51 10.11
CA SER A 121 2.51 12.75 10.02
C SER A 121 1.25 12.57 9.19
N GLU A 122 0.13 13.13 9.64
CA GLU A 122 -1.16 13.03 8.96
C GLU A 122 -1.63 14.37 8.45
N ILE A 123 -2.09 14.42 7.20
CA ILE A 123 -2.78 15.58 6.63
C ILE A 123 -4.17 15.15 6.21
N LYS A 124 -5.18 15.89 6.63
CA LYS A 124 -6.58 15.65 6.30
C LYS A 124 -7.16 16.85 5.55
N SER A 125 -7.89 16.59 4.47
CA SER A 125 -8.57 17.62 3.72
C SER A 125 -9.87 17.07 3.14
N SER A 126 -10.99 17.74 3.36
CA SER A 126 -12.27 17.40 2.74
C SER A 126 -12.30 17.71 1.25
N ILE A 127 -11.30 18.45 0.73
CA ILE A 127 -11.22 18.84 -0.67
C ILE A 127 -10.46 17.77 -1.46
N SER A 128 -11.08 17.24 -2.50
CA SER A 128 -10.46 16.41 -3.52
C SER A 128 -10.85 16.95 -4.90
N ARG A 129 -9.91 16.98 -5.86
CA ARG A 129 -10.14 17.60 -7.17
C ARG A 129 -10.51 16.57 -8.24
N ASP A 130 -9.67 15.57 -8.45
CA ASP A 130 -9.79 14.64 -9.60
C ASP A 130 -10.54 13.35 -9.24
N PHE A 131 -10.57 12.98 -7.96
CA PHE A 131 -11.21 11.76 -7.44
C PHE A 131 -12.05 12.08 -6.21
N ALA A 132 -13.05 11.26 -5.94
CA ALA A 132 -13.91 11.44 -4.76
C ALA A 132 -13.11 11.41 -3.44
N ASN A 133 -12.14 10.50 -3.35
CA ASN A 133 -11.22 10.39 -2.23
C ASN A 133 -9.84 9.99 -2.75
N LEU A 134 -8.79 10.44 -2.06
CA LEU A 134 -7.39 10.10 -2.34
C LEU A 134 -6.65 9.80 -1.06
N VAL A 135 -5.78 8.80 -1.12
CA VAL A 135 -4.77 8.51 -0.10
C VAL A 135 -3.40 8.69 -0.73
N THR A 136 -2.61 9.60 -0.20
CA THR A 136 -1.23 9.86 -0.66
C THR A 136 -0.26 9.53 0.45
N VAL A 137 0.76 8.76 0.15
CA VAL A 137 1.84 8.40 1.06
C VAL A 137 3.15 8.97 0.52
N SER A 138 3.90 9.66 1.37
CA SER A 138 5.18 10.28 1.02
C SER A 138 6.26 9.89 2.01
N ALA A 139 7.40 9.40 1.53
CA ALA A 139 8.58 9.07 2.33
C ALA A 139 9.84 9.09 1.47
N ASN A 140 10.97 9.51 2.03
CA ASN A 140 12.28 9.51 1.37
C ASN A 140 12.27 10.14 -0.05
N GLY A 141 11.48 11.20 -0.25
CA GLY A 141 11.36 11.88 -1.54
C GLY A 141 10.46 11.16 -2.57
N ASN A 142 9.92 9.98 -2.24
CA ASN A 142 8.95 9.29 -3.07
C ASN A 142 7.52 9.63 -2.64
N ILE A 143 6.60 9.59 -3.60
CA ILE A 143 5.17 9.87 -3.40
C ILE A 143 4.36 8.81 -4.15
N VAL A 144 3.41 8.17 -3.48
CA VAL A 144 2.48 7.23 -4.09
C VAL A 144 1.06 7.63 -3.72
N THR A 145 0.18 7.74 -4.71
CA THR A 145 -1.22 8.13 -4.49
C THR A 145 -2.15 7.05 -5.01
N GLY A 146 -3.14 6.72 -4.21
CA GLY A 146 -4.17 5.76 -4.58
C GLY A 146 -5.58 6.26 -4.31
N THR A 147 -6.54 5.60 -4.95
CA THR A 147 -7.98 5.81 -4.81
C THR A 147 -8.73 4.48 -4.92
N LEU A 148 -10.03 4.51 -4.77
CA LEU A 148 -10.88 3.34 -5.05
C LEU A 148 -11.67 3.55 -6.36
N PHE A 149 -11.71 2.51 -7.19
CA PHE A 149 -12.67 2.34 -8.27
C PHE A 149 -13.73 1.31 -7.81
N GLY A 150 -14.89 1.80 -7.41
CA GLY A 150 -15.83 0.98 -6.64
C GLY A 150 -15.23 0.63 -5.27
N ASN A 151 -14.94 -0.64 -5.04
CA ASN A 151 -14.28 -1.15 -3.83
C ASN A 151 -12.83 -1.62 -4.08
N GLU A 152 -12.33 -1.49 -5.31
CA GLU A 152 -10.99 -1.92 -5.67
C GLU A 152 -9.98 -0.79 -5.56
N GLY A 153 -8.88 -1.03 -4.83
CA GLY A 153 -7.79 -0.08 -4.71
C GLY A 153 -7.03 0.08 -6.02
N ARG A 154 -6.71 1.32 -6.40
CA ARG A 154 -5.87 1.64 -7.56
C ARG A 154 -4.79 2.62 -7.17
N ILE A 155 -3.58 2.40 -7.63
CA ILE A 155 -2.51 3.41 -7.59
C ILE A 155 -2.68 4.28 -8.83
N VAL A 156 -2.93 5.57 -8.62
CA VAL A 156 -3.22 6.52 -9.70
C VAL A 156 -2.07 7.49 -9.98
N SER A 157 -1.09 7.54 -9.07
CA SER A 157 0.14 8.31 -9.29
C SER A 157 1.31 7.69 -8.52
N ILE A 158 2.47 7.67 -9.14
CA ILE A 158 3.77 7.35 -8.53
C ILE A 158 4.71 8.49 -8.87
N ASN A 159 5.18 9.22 -7.85
CA ASN A 159 5.87 10.49 -8.00
C ASN A 159 5.08 11.44 -8.92
N ASP A 160 5.68 11.98 -9.97
CA ASP A 160 5.05 12.89 -10.94
C ASP A 160 4.34 12.16 -12.09
N PHE A 161 4.33 10.80 -12.08
CA PHE A 161 3.76 10.01 -13.15
C PHE A 161 2.33 9.58 -12.84
N ARG A 162 1.39 9.95 -13.71
CA ARG A 162 0.02 9.42 -13.68
C ARG A 162 0.03 7.99 -14.22
N VAL A 163 -0.55 7.07 -13.47
CA VAL A 163 -0.68 5.64 -13.79
C VAL A 163 -2.07 5.16 -13.43
N ASP A 164 -2.41 3.94 -13.82
CA ASP A 164 -3.59 3.20 -13.33
C ASP A 164 -3.16 1.77 -13.08
N VAL A 165 -2.69 1.51 -11.86
CA VAL A 165 -2.13 0.23 -11.47
C VAL A 165 -3.02 -0.44 -10.45
N ASP A 166 -3.39 -1.67 -10.72
CA ASP A 166 -4.00 -2.56 -9.76
C ASP A 166 -2.90 -3.14 -8.85
N PRO A 167 -2.87 -2.80 -7.55
CA PRO A 167 -1.84 -3.28 -6.63
C PRO A 167 -2.15 -4.72 -6.17
N HIS A 168 -2.12 -5.67 -7.10
CA HIS A 168 -2.26 -7.10 -6.87
C HIS A 168 -0.99 -7.84 -7.25
N ALA A 169 -0.78 -9.01 -6.67
CA ALA A 169 0.35 -9.87 -6.97
C ALA A 169 1.70 -9.12 -6.89
N ARG A 170 2.41 -9.02 -8.00
CA ARG A 170 3.76 -8.43 -8.06
C ARG A 170 3.83 -7.38 -9.14
N ILE A 171 4.37 -6.22 -8.81
CA ILE A 171 4.63 -5.17 -9.80
C ILE A 171 6.12 -4.85 -9.88
N LEU A 172 6.54 -4.40 -11.05
CA LEU A 172 7.86 -3.83 -11.31
C LEU A 172 7.68 -2.36 -11.68
N ILE A 173 8.28 -1.48 -10.91
CA ILE A 173 8.28 -0.03 -11.15
C ILE A 173 9.59 0.31 -11.85
N CYS A 174 9.51 0.74 -13.12
CA CYS A 174 10.66 0.91 -14.01
C CYS A 174 10.69 2.32 -14.60
N PRO A 175 11.32 3.30 -13.95
CA PRO A 175 11.59 4.60 -14.56
C PRO A 175 12.58 4.44 -15.72
N HIS A 176 12.28 5.05 -16.87
CA HIS A 176 13.06 4.86 -18.08
C HIS A 176 13.10 6.10 -18.98
N ILE A 177 14.04 6.12 -19.94
CA ILE A 177 14.08 7.14 -20.99
C ILE A 177 12.89 6.93 -21.94
N ASN A 178 12.17 8.00 -22.25
CA ASN A 178 11.07 7.95 -23.21
C ASN A 178 11.62 7.89 -24.66
N ARG A 179 11.84 6.69 -25.16
CA ARG A 179 12.28 6.46 -26.57
C ARG A 179 11.73 5.16 -27.12
N PRO A 180 11.59 5.02 -28.45
CA PRO A 180 11.20 3.79 -29.11
C PRO A 180 12.12 2.61 -28.72
N GLY A 181 11.55 1.41 -28.65
CA GLY A 181 12.27 0.16 -28.38
C GLY A 181 12.41 -0.22 -26.90
N VAL A 182 12.23 0.70 -25.95
CA VAL A 182 12.41 0.41 -24.51
C VAL A 182 11.44 -0.67 -24.03
N ILE A 183 10.15 -0.53 -24.33
CA ILE A 183 9.13 -1.52 -23.96
C ILE A 183 9.46 -2.89 -24.59
N GLY A 184 9.86 -2.89 -25.85
CA GLY A 184 10.24 -4.12 -26.56
C GLY A 184 11.45 -4.81 -25.91
N ALA A 185 12.49 -4.06 -25.52
CA ALA A 185 13.66 -4.61 -24.86
C ALA A 185 13.32 -5.28 -23.53
N VAL A 186 12.48 -4.64 -22.70
CA VAL A 186 12.00 -5.20 -21.44
C VAL A 186 11.14 -6.44 -21.67
N GLY A 187 10.19 -6.40 -22.62
CA GLY A 187 9.35 -7.54 -22.96
C GLY A 187 10.15 -8.74 -23.46
N MET A 188 11.13 -8.52 -24.33
CA MET A 188 12.01 -9.59 -24.83
C MET A 188 12.89 -10.19 -23.72
N LEU A 189 13.37 -9.36 -22.80
CA LEU A 189 14.15 -9.84 -21.66
C LEU A 189 13.29 -10.74 -20.75
N LEU A 190 12.10 -10.31 -20.39
CA LEU A 190 11.21 -11.10 -19.55
C LEU A 190 10.77 -12.40 -20.26
N ALA A 191 10.49 -12.33 -21.56
CA ALA A 191 10.17 -13.51 -22.38
C ALA A 191 11.32 -14.53 -22.42
N LYS A 192 12.60 -14.10 -22.50
CA LYS A 192 13.80 -14.97 -22.42
C LYS A 192 13.79 -15.83 -21.14
N TYR A 193 13.23 -15.30 -20.04
CA TYR A 193 13.17 -16.00 -18.76
C TYR A 193 11.78 -16.61 -18.48
N ASN A 194 10.91 -16.68 -19.50
CA ASN A 194 9.55 -17.21 -19.38
C ASN A 194 8.72 -16.52 -18.28
N ILE A 195 8.90 -15.20 -18.11
CA ILE A 195 8.15 -14.38 -17.19
C ILE A 195 7.03 -13.69 -17.96
N ASN A 196 5.79 -13.98 -17.56
CA ASN A 196 4.61 -13.38 -18.16
C ASN A 196 4.34 -11.99 -17.60
N ILE A 197 3.93 -11.08 -18.49
CA ILE A 197 3.44 -9.74 -18.14
C ILE A 197 1.92 -9.77 -18.25
N SER A 198 1.22 -9.74 -17.11
CA SER A 198 -0.25 -9.75 -17.10
C SER A 198 -0.84 -8.35 -17.31
N SER A 199 -0.10 -7.29 -16.96
CA SER A 199 -0.50 -5.90 -17.23
C SER A 199 0.73 -5.00 -17.41
N MET A 200 0.56 -3.96 -18.21
CA MET A 200 1.58 -2.91 -18.40
C MET A 200 0.92 -1.54 -18.48
N GLN A 201 1.44 -0.61 -17.69
CA GLN A 201 1.07 0.80 -17.74
C GLN A 201 2.31 1.64 -18.00
N VAL A 202 2.18 2.67 -18.84
CA VAL A 202 3.25 3.64 -19.08
C VAL A 202 2.74 5.02 -18.71
N GLY A 203 3.15 5.49 -17.55
CA GLY A 203 2.87 6.85 -17.07
C GLY A 203 3.80 7.86 -17.71
N LYS A 204 3.21 8.97 -18.15
CA LYS A 204 3.95 10.15 -18.63
C LYS A 204 4.04 11.17 -17.51
N ALA A 205 5.22 11.77 -17.34
CA ALA A 205 5.39 12.96 -16.52
C ALA A 205 5.31 14.21 -17.37
N GLU A 206 5.13 15.36 -16.72
CA GLU A 206 5.32 16.67 -17.36
C GLU A 206 6.80 16.95 -17.67
N ILE A 207 7.72 16.16 -17.09
CA ILE A 207 9.16 16.25 -17.33
C ILE A 207 9.49 15.56 -18.65
N GLU A 208 9.98 16.32 -19.63
CA GLU A 208 10.39 15.78 -20.94
C GLU A 208 11.47 14.67 -20.81
N GLY A 209 11.33 13.65 -21.64
CA GLY A 209 12.33 12.60 -21.81
C GLY A 209 12.28 11.46 -20.79
N ARG A 210 11.38 11.48 -19.80
CA ARG A 210 11.22 10.42 -18.80
C ARG A 210 9.81 9.87 -18.77
N ASN A 211 9.71 8.56 -18.66
CA ASN A 211 8.46 7.83 -18.42
C ASN A 211 8.63 6.85 -17.26
N LEU A 212 7.51 6.41 -16.73
CA LEU A 212 7.46 5.32 -15.75
C LEU A 212 6.68 4.16 -16.37
N MET A 213 7.31 3.00 -16.48
CA MET A 213 6.65 1.75 -16.82
C MET A 213 6.36 0.99 -15.53
N VAL A 214 5.12 0.56 -15.35
CA VAL A 214 4.72 -0.34 -14.27
C VAL A 214 4.20 -1.61 -14.91
N LEU A 215 4.84 -2.74 -14.58
CA LEU A 215 4.49 -4.06 -15.08
C LEU A 215 3.90 -4.88 -13.95
N THR A 216 2.82 -5.61 -14.20
CA THR A 216 2.37 -6.69 -13.31
C THR A 216 2.87 -8.01 -13.86
N ILE A 217 3.50 -8.82 -13.02
CA ILE A 217 4.07 -10.12 -13.38
C ILE A 217 3.49 -11.24 -12.52
N ASP A 218 3.38 -12.44 -13.10
CA ASP A 218 2.73 -13.57 -12.43
C ASP A 218 3.65 -14.26 -11.41
N ASN A 219 4.96 -14.24 -11.65
CA ASN A 219 5.94 -14.96 -10.84
C ASN A 219 6.97 -14.00 -10.22
N PRO A 220 7.58 -14.34 -9.08
CA PRO A 220 8.68 -13.57 -8.53
C PRO A 220 9.82 -13.39 -9.53
N LEU A 221 10.40 -12.20 -9.59
CA LEU A 221 11.53 -11.92 -10.47
C LEU A 221 12.82 -12.48 -9.86
N PRO A 222 13.53 -13.42 -10.53
CA PRO A 222 14.84 -13.88 -10.08
C PRO A 222 15.87 -12.73 -10.05
N GLN A 223 16.80 -12.76 -9.10
CA GLN A 223 17.78 -11.68 -8.93
C GLN A 223 18.60 -11.40 -10.17
N ASN A 224 19.05 -12.45 -10.88
CA ASN A 224 19.79 -12.30 -12.13
C ASN A 224 18.99 -11.59 -13.24
N VAL A 225 17.67 -11.80 -13.29
CA VAL A 225 16.79 -11.10 -14.26
C VAL A 225 16.61 -9.64 -13.86
N LEU A 226 16.48 -9.37 -12.56
CA LEU A 226 16.42 -8.00 -12.04
C LEU A 226 17.71 -7.24 -12.40
N ASP A 227 18.86 -7.88 -12.23
CA ASP A 227 20.16 -7.28 -12.54
C ASP A 227 20.31 -7.03 -14.06
N GLU A 228 19.89 -7.99 -14.92
CA GLU A 228 19.88 -7.78 -16.37
C GLU A 228 18.92 -6.64 -16.78
N MET A 229 17.73 -6.53 -16.14
CA MET A 229 16.81 -5.42 -16.39
C MET A 229 17.44 -4.07 -16.02
N LYS A 230 18.08 -3.97 -14.86
CA LYS A 230 18.79 -2.77 -14.42
C LYS A 230 19.96 -2.39 -15.33
N ALA A 231 20.58 -3.37 -15.98
CA ALA A 231 21.67 -3.16 -16.93
C ALA A 231 21.20 -2.66 -18.31
N LEU A 232 19.90 -2.69 -18.62
CA LEU A 232 19.37 -2.13 -19.87
C LEU A 232 19.58 -0.61 -19.89
N ALA A 233 20.36 -0.12 -20.85
CA ALA A 233 20.75 1.30 -20.96
C ALA A 233 19.61 2.32 -20.86
N PRO A 234 18.37 2.07 -21.36
CA PRO A 234 17.27 3.02 -21.20
C PRO A 234 16.55 2.97 -19.84
N ILE A 235 16.84 2.00 -18.99
CA ILE A 235 16.23 1.83 -17.68
C ILE A 235 17.09 2.55 -16.62
N PHE A 236 16.47 3.35 -15.77
CA PHE A 236 17.18 4.03 -14.68
C PHE A 236 17.24 3.17 -13.41
N ASP A 237 16.18 2.42 -13.14
CA ASP A 237 16.07 1.50 -12.02
C ASP A 237 14.92 0.51 -12.25
N VAL A 238 14.91 -0.57 -11.47
CA VAL A 238 13.80 -1.53 -11.41
C VAL A 238 13.52 -1.83 -9.96
N THR A 239 12.32 -1.47 -9.50
CA THR A 239 11.85 -1.72 -8.14
C THR A 239 10.77 -2.78 -8.16
N PRO A 240 11.04 -4.00 -7.67
CA PRO A 240 10.00 -5.00 -7.46
C PRO A 240 9.22 -4.70 -6.18
N VAL A 241 7.90 -4.81 -6.23
CA VAL A 241 7.00 -4.74 -5.08
C VAL A 241 6.06 -5.94 -5.12
N SER A 242 5.95 -6.66 -4.00
CA SER A 242 5.00 -7.77 -3.84
C SER A 242 3.89 -7.36 -2.87
N TYR A 243 2.66 -7.71 -3.21
CA TYR A 243 1.49 -7.53 -2.36
C TYR A 243 1.00 -8.86 -1.78
N ASP A 244 1.58 -9.97 -2.22
CA ASP A 244 1.31 -11.29 -1.64
C ASP A 244 1.97 -11.38 -0.26
N ASP A 245 1.28 -12.03 0.68
CA ASP A 245 1.78 -12.39 2.02
C ASP A 245 2.60 -13.67 1.97
#